data_5c93275e7bc8726d784ffb0ae9806fab
#
_entry.id   5c93275e7bc8726d784ffb0ae9806fab
#
_cell.length_a   1.000
_cell.length_b   1.000
_cell.length_c   1.000
_cell.angle_alpha   90.00
_cell.angle_beta   90.00
_cell.angle_gamma   90.00
#
_symmetry.space_group_name_H-M   'P 1'
#
loop_
_entity.id
_entity.type
_entity.pdbx_description
1 polymer ?
#
loop_
_entity_poly.entity_id
_entity_poly.type
_entity_poly.pdbx_seq_one_letter_code
_entity_poly.pdbx_strand_id
1 'polypeptide(L)'
;MKKRSLIPFAVLAAAAGAGAAVGRKLKTDKAFRRDFDDAVGKGILAAAGKLADKLPEPNFGDISDYESRDFYPGHSEFATSGKRGARWRLGYARRSLVPDDYNQKNYYIAGYLSYPPNIMSGVIDDQAVRVICLDDSSGRGSVVFAVIDCVGISGTDIRRIRERLADFAKENNIVSINISSIHCHSAIDTQGLWGDLPKMLKNNVKAIKDGRYDDIISGRDPEFMENLFEKTADAIKEAFDSMQRGK
;
A
#
# COMPACT_ATOMS: atom_id res chain seq x y z
N MET A 1 -15.30 18.06 61.59
CA MET A 1 -14.43 18.44 60.50
C MET A 1 -13.90 17.19 59.82
N LYS A 2 -14.38 16.83 58.63
CA LYS A 2 -13.87 15.67 57.88
C LYS A 2 -12.54 16.02 57.24
N LYS A 3 -11.45 15.33 57.60
CA LYS A 3 -10.15 15.43 56.90
C LYS A 3 -10.36 14.96 55.45
N ARG A 4 -10.42 15.88 54.49
CA ARG A 4 -10.34 15.52 53.08
C ARG A 4 -8.94 14.99 52.80
N SER A 5 -8.87 13.72 52.38
CA SER A 5 -7.63 13.03 52.00
C SER A 5 -6.92 13.81 50.89
N LEU A 6 -5.70 14.24 51.13
CA LEU A 6 -4.81 14.91 50.17
C LEU A 6 -4.13 13.90 49.20
N ILE A 7 -4.37 12.62 49.40
CA ILE A 7 -3.78 11.53 48.60
C ILE A 7 -4.09 11.61 47.10
N PRO A 8 -5.33 11.94 46.63
CA PRO A 8 -5.56 12.01 45.21
C PRO A 8 -4.82 13.15 44.50
N PHE A 9 -4.56 14.27 45.20
CA PHE A 9 -3.83 15.40 44.61
C PHE A 9 -2.33 15.11 44.43
N ALA A 10 -1.72 14.38 45.36
CA ALA A 10 -0.30 14.00 45.27
C ALA A 10 -0.07 12.96 44.15
N VAL A 11 -0.99 12.02 43.97
CA VAL A 11 -0.92 11.03 42.89
C VAL A 11 -1.10 11.68 41.51
N LEU A 12 -2.04 12.63 41.38
CA LEU A 12 -2.24 13.40 40.13
C LEU A 12 -1.05 14.29 39.80
N ALA A 13 -0.44 14.94 40.80
CA ALA A 13 0.73 15.77 40.63
C ALA A 13 1.97 14.93 40.24
N ALA A 14 2.16 13.75 40.83
CA ALA A 14 3.22 12.83 40.48
C ALA A 14 3.05 12.28 39.06
N ALA A 15 1.83 11.93 38.66
CA ALA A 15 1.53 11.49 37.31
C ALA A 15 1.74 12.60 36.26
N ALA A 16 1.34 13.83 36.57
CA ALA A 16 1.59 14.99 35.72
C ALA A 16 3.08 15.32 35.60
N GLY A 17 3.84 15.24 36.71
CA GLY A 17 5.29 15.43 36.71
C GLY A 17 6.03 14.35 35.91
N ALA A 18 5.63 13.09 36.03
CA ALA A 18 6.17 11.99 35.23
C ALA A 18 5.85 12.17 33.73
N GLY A 19 4.63 12.59 33.41
CA GLY A 19 4.23 12.89 32.02
C GLY A 19 5.04 14.05 31.43
N ALA A 20 5.27 15.10 32.17
CA ALA A 20 6.10 16.23 31.73
C ALA A 20 7.57 15.85 31.53
N ALA A 21 8.14 15.00 32.41
CA ALA A 21 9.51 14.51 32.30
C ALA A 21 9.67 13.60 31.06
N VAL A 22 8.74 12.71 30.82
CA VAL A 22 8.68 11.88 29.61
C VAL A 22 8.56 12.75 28.37
N GLY A 23 7.62 13.71 28.35
CA GLY A 23 7.44 14.63 27.22
C GLY A 23 8.69 15.49 26.95
N ARG A 24 9.44 15.88 27.97
CA ARG A 24 10.72 16.59 27.80
C ARG A 24 11.78 15.67 27.19
N LYS A 25 11.94 14.45 27.70
CA LYS A 25 12.87 13.46 27.16
C LYS A 25 12.57 13.11 25.72
N LEU A 26 11.29 12.93 25.35
CA LEU A 26 10.87 12.67 23.96
C LEU A 26 11.29 13.79 23.00
N LYS A 27 11.40 15.04 23.48
CA LYS A 27 11.83 16.18 22.67
C LYS A 27 13.35 16.34 22.57
N THR A 28 14.09 15.95 23.61
CA THR A 28 15.51 16.27 23.74
C THR A 28 16.44 15.07 23.56
N ASP A 29 15.93 13.84 23.70
CA ASP A 29 16.71 12.61 23.67
C ASP A 29 16.22 11.69 22.54
N LYS A 30 16.95 11.67 21.43
CA LYS A 30 16.61 10.86 20.25
C LYS A 30 16.61 9.35 20.53
N ALA A 31 17.50 8.86 21.39
CA ALA A 31 17.57 7.46 21.74
C ALA A 31 16.34 7.05 22.57
N PHE A 32 16.03 7.85 23.61
CA PHE A 32 14.82 7.64 24.40
C PHE A 32 13.53 7.70 23.58
N ARG A 33 13.46 8.63 22.64
CA ARG A 33 12.31 8.73 21.71
C ARG A 33 12.15 7.46 20.89
N ARG A 34 13.23 6.96 20.29
CA ARG A 34 13.20 5.71 19.50
C ARG A 34 12.75 4.52 20.34
N ASP A 35 13.33 4.37 21.55
CA ASP A 35 12.99 3.25 22.44
C ASP A 35 11.53 3.34 22.95
N PHE A 36 11.04 4.56 23.15
CA PHE A 36 9.65 4.82 23.50
C PHE A 36 8.71 4.48 22.34
N ASP A 37 9.03 4.93 21.13
CA ASP A 37 8.23 4.64 19.91
C ASP A 37 8.19 3.13 19.65
N ASP A 38 9.31 2.42 19.82
CA ASP A 38 9.40 0.96 19.74
C ASP A 38 8.53 0.26 20.80
N ALA A 39 8.55 0.73 22.03
CA ALA A 39 7.76 0.17 23.11
C ALA A 39 6.25 0.38 22.87
N VAL A 40 5.88 1.58 22.41
CA VAL A 40 4.48 1.90 22.02
C VAL A 40 4.04 1.04 20.84
N GLY A 41 4.87 0.91 19.80
CA GLY A 41 4.60 0.08 18.64
C GLY A 41 4.38 -1.39 19.03
N LYS A 42 5.26 -1.95 19.86
CA LYS A 42 5.11 -3.32 20.39
C LYS A 42 3.83 -3.48 21.22
N GLY A 43 3.50 -2.48 22.04
CA GLY A 43 2.26 -2.47 22.83
C GLY A 43 1.00 -2.46 21.96
N ILE A 44 0.99 -1.66 20.91
CA ILE A 44 -0.12 -1.59 19.94
C ILE A 44 -0.26 -2.91 19.20
N LEU A 45 0.85 -3.49 18.72
CA LEU A 45 0.82 -4.78 18.02
C LEU A 45 0.35 -5.91 18.94
N ALA A 46 0.80 -5.94 20.20
CA ALA A 46 0.33 -6.92 21.16
C ALA A 46 -1.17 -6.76 21.50
N ALA A 47 -1.67 -5.53 21.58
CA ALA A 47 -3.08 -5.27 21.78
C ALA A 47 -3.92 -5.65 20.55
N ALA A 48 -3.42 -5.35 19.35
CA ALA A 48 -4.05 -5.74 18.10
C ALA A 48 -4.09 -7.27 17.94
N GLY A 49 -3.01 -7.98 18.29
CA GLY A 49 -2.99 -9.44 18.30
C GLY A 49 -4.07 -10.02 19.22
N LYS A 50 -4.14 -9.56 20.48
CA LYS A 50 -5.18 -9.99 21.42
C LYS A 50 -6.61 -9.67 20.97
N LEU A 51 -6.78 -8.64 20.15
CA LEU A 51 -8.08 -8.31 19.58
C LEU A 51 -8.38 -9.23 18.39
N ALA A 52 -7.38 -9.48 17.55
CA ALA A 52 -7.47 -10.40 16.43
C ALA A 52 -7.83 -11.83 16.89
N ASP A 53 -7.24 -12.31 17.99
CA ASP A 53 -7.55 -13.61 18.60
C ASP A 53 -9.03 -13.75 19.05
N LYS A 54 -9.73 -12.62 19.21
CA LYS A 54 -11.16 -12.59 19.59
C LYS A 54 -12.10 -12.40 18.40
N LEU A 55 -11.56 -12.09 17.23
CA LEU A 55 -12.37 -12.05 16.02
C LEU A 55 -12.66 -13.49 15.58
N PRO A 56 -13.87 -13.76 15.05
CA PRO A 56 -14.13 -15.04 14.43
C PRO A 56 -13.07 -15.28 13.35
N GLU A 57 -12.52 -16.49 13.31
CA GLU A 57 -11.61 -16.87 12.24
C GLU A 57 -12.29 -16.59 10.90
N PRO A 58 -11.63 -15.85 10.01
CA PRO A 58 -12.21 -15.60 8.70
C PRO A 58 -12.40 -16.95 8.02
N ASN A 59 -13.64 -17.33 7.78
CA ASN A 59 -13.94 -18.51 6.99
C ASN A 59 -13.63 -18.17 5.53
N PHE A 60 -12.40 -18.46 5.13
CA PHE A 60 -12.00 -18.32 3.73
C PHE A 60 -12.64 -19.39 2.82
N GLY A 61 -13.42 -20.31 3.40
CA GLY A 61 -13.93 -21.45 2.71
C GLY A 61 -12.82 -22.40 2.25
N ASP A 62 -13.22 -23.43 1.54
CA ASP A 62 -12.25 -24.25 0.80
C ASP A 62 -11.83 -23.48 -0.45
N ILE A 63 -10.56 -23.08 -0.49
CA ILE A 63 -9.95 -22.35 -1.62
C ILE A 63 -9.26 -23.30 -2.60
N SER A 64 -9.35 -24.62 -2.41
CA SER A 64 -8.72 -25.61 -3.28
C SER A 64 -9.19 -25.51 -4.73
N ASP A 65 -10.45 -25.12 -4.93
CA ASP A 65 -11.08 -24.94 -6.24
C ASP A 65 -11.03 -23.48 -6.73
N TYR A 66 -10.30 -22.59 -6.03
CA TYR A 66 -10.21 -21.19 -6.44
C TYR A 66 -9.36 -21.05 -7.68
N GLU A 67 -10.02 -20.76 -8.79
CA GLU A 67 -9.38 -20.33 -10.03
C GLU A 67 -9.38 -18.79 -10.09
N SER A 68 -8.18 -18.20 -10.18
CA SER A 68 -8.07 -16.77 -10.42
C SER A 68 -8.60 -16.44 -11.80
N ARG A 69 -9.60 -15.58 -11.89
CA ARG A 69 -10.11 -15.10 -13.19
C ARG A 69 -9.05 -14.38 -14.03
N ASP A 70 -8.03 -13.88 -13.36
CA ASP A 70 -6.92 -13.16 -13.97
C ASP A 70 -5.67 -14.03 -14.14
N PHE A 71 -5.80 -15.31 -13.84
CA PHE A 71 -4.69 -16.23 -14.05
C PHE A 71 -4.59 -16.55 -15.53
N TYR A 72 -3.51 -16.08 -16.13
CA TYR A 72 -3.15 -16.52 -17.48
C TYR A 72 -2.27 -17.76 -17.33
N PRO A 73 -2.74 -18.94 -17.76
CA PRO A 73 -2.01 -20.20 -17.57
C PRO A 73 -0.70 -20.25 -18.38
N GLY A 74 -0.47 -19.24 -19.23
CA GLY A 74 0.66 -19.24 -20.14
C GLY A 74 0.49 -20.22 -21.29
N HIS A 75 1.48 -20.30 -22.15
CA HIS A 75 1.58 -21.38 -23.11
C HIS A 75 2.27 -22.58 -22.43
N SER A 76 1.70 -23.76 -22.57
CA SER A 76 2.28 -25.01 -22.08
C SER A 76 3.59 -25.37 -22.80
N GLU A 77 3.87 -24.72 -23.92
CA GLU A 77 5.07 -24.95 -24.73
C GLU A 77 5.96 -23.72 -24.74
N PHE A 78 7.19 -23.87 -24.28
CA PHE A 78 8.23 -22.88 -24.52
C PHE A 78 8.62 -22.93 -25.99
N ALA A 79 8.63 -21.78 -26.65
CA ALA A 79 9.20 -21.72 -27.99
C ALA A 79 10.68 -22.03 -27.91
N THR A 80 11.09 -23.15 -28.52
CA THR A 80 12.47 -23.62 -28.54
C THR A 80 13.35 -22.80 -29.49
N SER A 81 12.74 -22.05 -30.41
CA SER A 81 13.44 -21.14 -31.31
C SER A 81 12.57 -19.95 -31.70
N GLY A 82 13.13 -18.75 -31.68
CA GLY A 82 12.47 -17.56 -32.24
C GLY A 82 12.29 -17.68 -33.75
N LYS A 83 11.30 -16.96 -34.31
CA LYS A 83 11.20 -16.81 -35.78
C LYS A 83 12.51 -16.23 -36.34
N ARG A 84 13.03 -16.79 -37.39
CA ARG A 84 14.20 -16.21 -38.10
C ARG A 84 13.91 -14.78 -38.50
N GLY A 85 14.74 -13.84 -38.06
CA GLY A 85 14.55 -12.41 -38.30
C GLY A 85 13.60 -11.71 -37.34
N ALA A 86 13.04 -12.41 -36.33
CA ALA A 86 12.31 -11.79 -35.23
C ALA A 86 13.22 -10.82 -34.46
N ARG A 87 12.65 -9.69 -34.05
CA ARG A 87 13.35 -8.68 -33.28
C ARG A 87 12.50 -8.27 -32.10
N TRP A 88 13.15 -8.02 -30.99
CA TRP A 88 12.48 -7.46 -29.83
C TRP A 88 11.93 -6.07 -30.12
N ARG A 89 10.74 -5.83 -29.64
CA ARG A 89 10.13 -4.51 -29.51
C ARG A 89 10.06 -4.18 -28.05
N LEU A 90 10.39 -2.97 -27.70
CA LEU A 90 10.35 -2.45 -26.34
C LEU A 90 9.63 -1.13 -26.31
N GLY A 91 8.67 -1.00 -25.42
CA GLY A 91 8.03 0.28 -25.06
C GLY A 91 8.28 0.60 -23.60
N TYR A 92 8.27 1.88 -23.29
CA TYR A 92 8.48 2.39 -21.95
C TYR A 92 7.54 3.56 -21.68
N ALA A 93 7.00 3.60 -20.47
CA ALA A 93 6.29 4.75 -19.96
C ALA A 93 6.57 4.95 -18.47
N ARG A 94 6.38 6.18 -18.02
CA ARG A 94 6.48 6.57 -16.62
C ARG A 94 5.42 7.61 -16.29
N ARG A 95 4.69 7.41 -15.17
CA ARG A 95 3.74 8.41 -14.68
C ARG A 95 3.98 8.70 -13.21
N SER A 96 3.89 9.98 -12.85
CA SER A 96 3.91 10.42 -11.47
C SER A 96 2.65 9.97 -10.73
N LEU A 97 2.84 9.46 -9.52
CA LEU A 97 1.77 9.08 -8.60
C LEU A 97 1.58 10.13 -7.48
N VAL A 98 2.44 11.16 -7.44
CA VAL A 98 2.30 12.24 -6.46
C VAL A 98 0.96 12.93 -6.71
N PRO A 99 0.09 13.05 -5.68
CA PRO A 99 -1.18 13.77 -5.80
C PRO A 99 -0.94 15.28 -5.96
N ASP A 100 -1.77 15.95 -6.74
CA ASP A 100 -1.67 17.40 -6.96
C ASP A 100 -1.98 18.20 -5.68
N ASP A 101 -2.75 17.60 -4.77
CA ASP A 101 -3.17 18.18 -3.49
C ASP A 101 -2.32 17.72 -2.29
N TYR A 102 -1.10 17.19 -2.54
CA TYR A 102 -0.24 16.61 -1.48
C TYR A 102 0.06 17.58 -0.33
N ASN A 103 -0.03 18.88 -0.55
CA ASN A 103 0.17 19.94 0.45
C ASN A 103 -1.13 20.47 1.07
N GLN A 104 -2.29 19.98 0.64
CA GLN A 104 -3.62 20.40 1.12
C GLN A 104 -4.29 19.33 1.97
N LYS A 105 -3.86 18.08 1.85
CA LYS A 105 -4.43 16.90 2.51
C LYS A 105 -3.31 16.08 3.15
N ASN A 106 -3.60 15.44 4.26
CA ASN A 106 -2.62 14.57 4.93
C ASN A 106 -2.55 13.21 4.24
N TYR A 107 -1.43 12.93 3.60
CA TYR A 107 -1.07 11.60 3.11
C TYR A 107 -0.08 10.96 4.07
N TYR A 108 -0.35 9.72 4.47
CA TYR A 108 0.52 8.97 5.36
C TYR A 108 1.61 8.27 4.56
N ILE A 109 2.83 8.29 5.11
CA ILE A 109 3.99 7.63 4.50
C ILE A 109 4.16 6.24 5.09
N ALA A 110 4.23 5.26 4.21
CA ALA A 110 4.37 3.86 4.56
C ALA A 110 5.80 3.45 4.95
N GLY A 111 5.92 2.32 5.64
CA GLY A 111 7.16 1.59 5.85
C GLY A 111 7.62 1.54 7.30
N TYR A 112 7.44 2.59 8.08
CA TYR A 112 7.84 2.62 9.49
C TYR A 112 6.68 2.98 10.39
N LEU A 113 6.39 2.11 11.36
CA LEU A 113 5.41 2.43 12.40
C LEU A 113 5.97 3.54 13.28
N SER A 114 5.26 4.64 13.38
CA SER A 114 5.58 5.77 14.25
C SER A 114 4.31 6.33 14.90
N TYR A 115 4.49 6.99 16.04
CA TYR A 115 3.43 7.75 16.66
C TYR A 115 3.95 9.13 17.07
N PRO A 116 3.40 10.21 16.58
CA PRO A 116 2.33 10.32 15.57
C PRO A 116 2.74 9.69 14.22
N PRO A 117 1.78 9.29 13.38
CA PRO A 117 2.08 8.71 12.09
C PRO A 117 2.86 9.69 11.20
N ASN A 118 3.70 9.17 10.32
CA ASN A 118 4.45 9.99 9.38
C ASN A 118 3.52 10.55 8.31
N ILE A 119 3.44 11.86 8.23
CA ILE A 119 2.66 12.59 7.21
C ILE A 119 3.63 13.11 6.15
N MET A 120 3.23 13.03 4.90
CA MET A 120 3.95 13.61 3.77
C MET A 120 4.15 15.10 4.00
N SER A 121 5.42 15.54 4.00
CA SER A 121 5.79 16.95 4.20
C SER A 121 6.31 17.62 2.94
N GLY A 122 6.52 16.86 1.87
CA GLY A 122 7.03 17.35 0.60
C GLY A 122 7.46 16.20 -0.32
N VAL A 123 7.91 16.57 -1.49
CA VAL A 123 8.41 15.65 -2.52
C VAL A 123 9.91 15.92 -2.72
N ILE A 124 10.74 14.91 -2.46
CA ILE A 124 12.17 14.97 -2.78
C ILE A 124 12.38 14.36 -4.16
N ASP A 125 11.91 13.12 -4.32
CA ASP A 125 11.88 12.39 -5.59
C ASP A 125 10.45 12.01 -5.91
N ASP A 126 10.13 11.99 -7.19
CA ASP A 126 8.79 11.71 -7.68
C ASP A 126 8.43 10.22 -7.48
N GLN A 127 7.42 9.96 -6.66
CA GLN A 127 6.79 8.65 -6.56
C GLN A 127 6.11 8.33 -7.89
N ALA A 128 6.48 7.23 -8.54
CA ALA A 128 6.03 6.94 -9.89
C ALA A 128 5.69 5.47 -10.12
N VAL A 129 4.92 5.22 -11.15
CA VAL A 129 4.86 3.92 -11.83
C VAL A 129 5.74 3.97 -13.07
N ARG A 130 6.52 2.91 -13.27
CA ARG A 130 7.35 2.68 -14.46
C ARG A 130 6.93 1.40 -15.13
N VAL A 131 6.78 1.45 -16.43
CA VAL A 131 6.27 0.33 -17.23
C VAL A 131 7.21 0.03 -18.36
N ILE A 132 7.46 -1.26 -18.56
CA ILE A 132 8.12 -1.79 -19.75
C ILE A 132 7.16 -2.76 -20.43
N CYS A 133 6.99 -2.61 -21.72
CA CYS A 133 6.27 -3.56 -22.58
C CYS A 133 7.24 -4.22 -23.53
N LEU A 134 7.22 -5.54 -23.60
CA LEU A 134 8.11 -6.35 -24.42
C LEU A 134 7.32 -7.24 -25.36
N ASP A 135 7.78 -7.31 -26.61
CA ASP A 135 7.26 -8.22 -27.65
C ASP A 135 8.43 -8.80 -28.45
N ASP A 136 8.48 -10.12 -28.55
CA ASP A 136 9.53 -10.81 -29.32
C ASP A 136 9.21 -10.91 -30.82
N SER A 137 8.13 -10.31 -31.28
CA SER A 137 7.61 -10.34 -32.65
C SER A 137 7.36 -11.76 -33.19
N SER A 138 7.19 -12.75 -32.30
CA SER A 138 6.87 -14.13 -32.68
C SER A 138 5.38 -14.33 -33.00
N GLY A 139 4.53 -13.37 -32.61
CA GLY A 139 3.08 -13.47 -32.67
C GLY A 139 2.45 -14.11 -31.42
N ARG A 140 3.26 -14.45 -30.41
CA ARG A 140 2.77 -15.00 -29.12
C ARG A 140 2.12 -13.94 -28.22
N GLY A 141 2.36 -12.67 -28.49
CA GLY A 141 1.85 -11.54 -27.74
C GLY A 141 2.88 -10.83 -26.88
N SER A 142 2.47 -9.72 -26.32
CA SER A 142 3.31 -8.84 -25.53
C SER A 142 3.23 -9.15 -24.04
N VAL A 143 4.30 -8.89 -23.30
CA VAL A 143 4.39 -9.01 -21.85
C VAL A 143 4.67 -7.63 -21.26
N VAL A 144 3.95 -7.27 -20.20
CA VAL A 144 4.08 -6.01 -19.50
C VAL A 144 4.67 -6.25 -18.10
N PHE A 145 5.61 -5.38 -17.72
CA PHE A 145 6.12 -5.26 -16.36
C PHE A 145 5.89 -3.82 -15.90
N ALA A 146 5.04 -3.66 -14.89
CA ALA A 146 4.77 -2.40 -14.22
C ALA A 146 5.33 -2.44 -12.80
N VAL A 147 6.12 -1.44 -12.43
CA VAL A 147 6.76 -1.33 -11.12
C VAL A 147 6.30 -0.03 -10.48
N ILE A 148 5.73 -0.14 -9.28
CA ILE A 148 5.15 0.97 -8.53
C ILE A 148 6.05 1.33 -7.37
N ASP A 149 6.36 2.61 -7.21
CA ASP A 149 7.05 3.14 -6.03
C ASP A 149 6.09 3.17 -4.84
N CYS A 150 5.98 2.04 -4.15
CA CYS A 150 5.19 1.89 -2.92
C CYS A 150 5.76 0.76 -2.07
N VAL A 151 5.32 0.68 -0.82
CA VAL A 151 5.76 -0.36 0.12
C VAL A 151 5.21 -1.74 -0.28
N GLY A 152 4.02 -1.80 -0.83
CA GLY A 152 3.37 -3.02 -1.28
C GLY A 152 2.06 -2.72 -1.99
N ILE A 153 1.64 -3.63 -2.85
CA ILE A 153 0.35 -3.58 -3.53
C ILE A 153 -0.36 -4.92 -3.37
N SER A 154 -1.64 -4.90 -3.06
CA SER A 154 -2.40 -6.13 -2.82
C SER A 154 -2.78 -6.82 -4.14
N GLY A 155 -2.98 -8.14 -4.09
CA GLY A 155 -3.48 -8.90 -5.24
C GLY A 155 -4.83 -8.39 -5.73
N THR A 156 -5.69 -7.90 -4.83
CA THR A 156 -6.98 -7.28 -5.19
C THR A 156 -6.77 -5.99 -5.97
N ASP A 157 -5.82 -5.15 -5.59
CA ASP A 157 -5.53 -3.90 -6.28
C ASP A 157 -4.93 -4.18 -7.67
N ILE A 158 -4.06 -5.18 -7.78
CA ILE A 158 -3.52 -5.65 -9.06
C ILE A 158 -4.66 -6.10 -9.99
N ARG A 159 -5.65 -6.86 -9.48
CA ARG A 159 -6.82 -7.26 -10.26
C ARG A 159 -7.60 -6.06 -10.77
N ARG A 160 -7.87 -5.05 -9.93
CA ARG A 160 -8.55 -3.82 -10.34
C ARG A 160 -7.84 -3.09 -11.48
N ILE A 161 -6.51 -3.05 -11.48
CA ILE A 161 -5.73 -2.48 -12.58
C ILE A 161 -5.90 -3.32 -13.84
N ARG A 162 -5.81 -4.65 -13.73
CA ARG A 162 -5.97 -5.57 -14.87
C ARG A 162 -7.38 -5.52 -15.47
N GLU A 163 -8.42 -5.39 -14.65
CA GLU A 163 -9.79 -5.24 -15.09
C GLU A 163 -9.99 -4.02 -15.99
N ARG A 164 -9.32 -2.87 -15.65
CA ARG A 164 -9.33 -1.67 -16.49
C ARG A 164 -8.64 -1.83 -17.84
N LEU A 165 -7.84 -2.86 -17.97
CA LEU A 165 -7.04 -3.17 -19.15
C LEU A 165 -7.58 -4.37 -19.92
N ALA A 166 -8.66 -5.02 -19.48
CA ALA A 166 -9.11 -6.29 -20.03
C ALA A 166 -9.36 -6.25 -21.54
N ASP A 167 -10.12 -5.26 -21.99
CA ASP A 167 -10.44 -5.10 -23.43
C ASP A 167 -9.17 -4.71 -24.20
N PHE A 168 -8.42 -3.73 -23.70
CA PHE A 168 -7.16 -3.29 -24.31
C PHE A 168 -6.15 -4.43 -24.46
N ALA A 169 -6.00 -5.24 -23.41
CA ALA A 169 -5.08 -6.38 -23.43
C ALA A 169 -5.51 -7.44 -24.45
N LYS A 170 -6.83 -7.70 -24.55
CA LYS A 170 -7.39 -8.63 -25.51
C LYS A 170 -7.21 -8.16 -26.97
N GLU A 171 -7.53 -6.90 -27.23
CA GLU A 171 -7.42 -6.30 -28.58
C GLU A 171 -5.98 -6.24 -29.07
N ASN A 172 -5.03 -6.04 -28.17
CA ASN A 172 -3.62 -5.87 -28.48
C ASN A 172 -2.75 -7.10 -28.21
N ASN A 173 -3.37 -8.25 -27.94
CA ASN A 173 -2.67 -9.50 -27.65
C ASN A 173 -1.61 -9.35 -26.55
N ILE A 174 -1.96 -8.65 -25.46
CA ILE A 174 -1.11 -8.59 -24.25
C ILE A 174 -1.42 -9.84 -23.43
N VAL A 175 -0.46 -10.73 -23.33
CA VAL A 175 -0.64 -12.05 -22.72
C VAL A 175 -0.29 -12.11 -21.25
N SER A 176 0.42 -11.11 -20.74
CA SER A 176 0.76 -11.04 -19.31
C SER A 176 0.98 -9.60 -18.88
N ILE A 177 0.35 -9.24 -17.75
CA ILE A 177 0.54 -7.95 -17.09
C ILE A 177 1.05 -8.23 -15.67
N ASN A 178 2.33 -8.01 -15.45
CA ASN A 178 3.01 -8.22 -14.17
C ASN A 178 3.16 -6.89 -13.46
N ILE A 179 2.58 -6.78 -12.27
CA ILE A 179 2.63 -5.57 -11.46
C ILE A 179 3.29 -5.89 -10.13
N SER A 180 4.27 -5.09 -9.74
CA SER A 180 5.01 -5.24 -8.49
C SER A 180 5.30 -3.90 -7.83
N SER A 181 5.66 -3.94 -6.56
CA SER A 181 6.18 -2.80 -5.80
C SER A 181 7.69 -2.94 -5.61
N ILE A 182 8.39 -1.81 -5.44
CA ILE A 182 9.82 -1.81 -5.10
C ILE A 182 10.10 -1.90 -3.61
N HIS A 183 9.05 -1.95 -2.79
CA HIS A 183 9.13 -1.91 -1.34
C HIS A 183 9.74 -0.62 -0.78
N CYS A 184 9.34 0.52 -1.34
CA CYS A 184 9.81 1.85 -0.95
C CYS A 184 9.15 2.30 0.36
N HIS A 185 9.97 2.70 1.36
CA HIS A 185 9.52 3.14 2.67
C HIS A 185 9.43 4.68 2.80
N SER A 186 9.32 5.39 1.70
CA SER A 186 9.18 6.85 1.62
C SER A 186 8.08 7.28 0.65
N ALA A 187 7.13 6.39 0.40
CA ALA A 187 5.99 6.59 -0.48
C ALA A 187 4.67 6.60 0.29
N ILE A 188 3.62 7.14 -0.32
CA ILE A 188 2.27 7.16 0.26
C ILE A 188 1.78 5.73 0.52
N ASP A 189 1.07 5.56 1.64
CA ASP A 189 0.57 4.26 2.11
C ASP A 189 -0.46 3.66 1.15
N THR A 190 -0.12 2.51 0.59
CA THR A 190 -0.97 1.69 -0.29
C THR A 190 -1.58 0.47 0.42
N GLN A 191 -1.23 0.21 1.67
CA GLN A 191 -1.69 -0.96 2.43
C GLN A 191 -2.61 -0.61 3.60
N GLY A 192 -2.66 0.67 4.04
CA GLY A 192 -3.52 1.14 5.11
C GLY A 192 -3.02 0.82 6.52
N LEU A 193 -1.72 0.57 6.67
CA LEU A 193 -1.11 0.17 7.94
C LEU A 193 -0.40 1.31 8.68
N TRP A 194 -0.11 2.42 8.00
CA TRP A 194 0.70 3.52 8.54
C TRP A 194 -0.08 4.80 8.83
N GLY A 195 -1.41 4.75 8.73
CA GLY A 195 -2.30 5.84 9.08
C GLY A 195 -2.48 6.03 10.59
N ASP A 196 -3.48 6.82 10.96
CA ASP A 196 -3.89 7.04 12.36
C ASP A 196 -4.60 5.79 12.91
N LEU A 197 -3.81 4.79 13.31
CA LEU A 197 -4.29 3.51 13.81
C LEU A 197 -5.27 3.64 15.00
N PRO A 198 -5.05 4.52 16.01
CA PRO A 198 -6.02 4.72 17.07
C PRO A 198 -7.38 5.19 16.58
N LYS A 199 -7.40 6.13 15.64
CA LYS A 199 -8.65 6.63 15.03
C LYS A 199 -9.35 5.56 14.21
N MET A 200 -8.60 4.82 13.42
CA MET A 200 -9.12 3.70 12.62
C MET A 200 -9.72 2.61 13.50
N LEU A 201 -9.00 2.15 14.53
CA LEU A 201 -9.47 1.15 15.47
C LEU A 201 -10.76 1.59 16.16
N LYS A 202 -10.81 2.84 16.64
CA LYS A 202 -12.02 3.38 17.27
C LYS A 202 -13.22 3.37 16.34
N ASN A 203 -13.05 3.80 15.10
CA ASN A 203 -14.11 3.83 14.10
C ASN A 203 -14.56 2.41 13.71
N ASN A 204 -13.60 1.53 13.42
CA ASN A 204 -13.88 0.18 12.94
C ASN A 204 -14.53 -0.69 14.03
N VAL A 205 -14.06 -0.60 15.29
CA VAL A 205 -14.71 -1.28 16.42
C VAL A 205 -16.16 -0.81 16.60
N LYS A 206 -16.41 0.49 16.44
CA LYS A 206 -17.77 1.01 16.48
C LYS A 206 -18.62 0.51 15.32
N ALA A 207 -18.11 0.57 14.10
CA ALA A 207 -18.78 0.08 12.91
C ALA A 207 -19.16 -1.41 13.02
N ILE A 208 -18.21 -2.24 13.48
CA ILE A 208 -18.45 -3.68 13.71
C ILE A 208 -19.54 -3.91 14.77
N LYS A 209 -19.46 -3.20 15.91
CA LYS A 209 -20.47 -3.32 16.98
C LYS A 209 -21.87 -2.93 16.53
N ASP A 210 -21.95 -1.94 15.65
CA ASP A 210 -23.22 -1.41 15.12
C ASP A 210 -23.70 -2.22 13.89
N GLY A 211 -22.97 -3.24 13.45
CA GLY A 211 -23.28 -4.06 12.25
C GLY A 211 -23.10 -3.31 10.92
N ARG A 212 -22.38 -2.18 10.94
CA ARG A 212 -22.17 -1.31 9.78
C ARG A 212 -20.84 -1.62 9.11
N TYR A 213 -20.74 -2.78 8.50
CA TYR A 213 -19.49 -3.28 7.90
C TYR A 213 -18.99 -2.42 6.73
N ASP A 214 -19.90 -1.73 6.03
CA ASP A 214 -19.55 -0.83 4.93
C ASP A 214 -18.84 0.46 5.42
N ASP A 215 -18.96 0.79 6.72
CA ASP A 215 -18.30 1.93 7.34
C ASP A 215 -16.87 1.60 7.82
N ILE A 216 -16.37 0.40 7.58
CA ILE A 216 -15.01 0.00 7.95
C ILE A 216 -14.02 0.79 7.08
N ILE A 217 -13.17 1.57 7.75
CA ILE A 217 -12.16 2.41 7.11
C ILE A 217 -10.88 1.59 6.94
N SER A 218 -10.40 1.46 5.70
CA SER A 218 -9.00 1.11 5.45
C SER A 218 -8.14 2.37 5.69
N GLY A 219 -6.91 2.22 6.19
CA GLY A 219 -6.02 3.38 6.38
C GLY A 219 -5.51 3.99 5.08
N ARG A 220 -5.91 3.46 3.93
CA ARG A 220 -5.55 3.96 2.61
C ARG A 220 -6.41 5.15 2.23
N ASP A 221 -5.84 6.11 1.54
CA ASP A 221 -6.59 7.17 0.90
C ASP A 221 -7.28 6.63 -0.37
N PRO A 222 -8.63 6.66 -0.45
CA PRO A 222 -9.34 6.04 -1.56
C PRO A 222 -9.13 6.77 -2.89
N GLU A 223 -9.00 8.07 -2.86
CA GLU A 223 -8.78 8.92 -4.04
C GLU A 223 -7.37 8.69 -4.62
N PHE A 224 -6.37 8.61 -3.72
CA PHE A 224 -5.01 8.25 -4.12
C PHE A 224 -4.96 6.86 -4.74
N MET A 225 -5.63 5.87 -4.15
CA MET A 225 -5.64 4.51 -4.69
C MET A 225 -6.30 4.44 -6.06
N GLU A 226 -7.42 5.15 -6.25
CA GLU A 226 -8.10 5.21 -7.55
C GLU A 226 -7.22 5.84 -8.64
N ASN A 227 -6.58 6.95 -8.32
CA ASN A 227 -5.64 7.64 -9.21
C ASN A 227 -4.41 6.75 -9.53
N LEU A 228 -3.91 5.99 -8.55
CA LEU A 228 -2.83 5.02 -8.76
C LEU A 228 -3.24 3.94 -9.77
N PHE A 229 -4.46 3.41 -9.65
CA PHE A 229 -4.96 2.39 -10.57
C PHE A 229 -5.09 2.94 -12.00
N GLU A 230 -5.67 4.12 -12.14
CA GLU A 230 -5.86 4.79 -13.42
C GLU A 230 -4.52 5.11 -14.08
N LYS A 231 -3.62 5.80 -13.36
CA LYS A 231 -2.29 6.16 -13.87
C LYS A 231 -1.45 4.95 -14.23
N THR A 232 -1.59 3.84 -13.50
CA THR A 232 -0.90 2.58 -13.83
C THR A 232 -1.44 1.97 -15.12
N ALA A 233 -2.76 1.93 -15.27
CA ALA A 233 -3.38 1.44 -16.50
C ALA A 233 -3.00 2.28 -17.72
N ASP A 234 -3.01 3.60 -17.57
CA ASP A 234 -2.62 4.52 -18.64
C ASP A 234 -1.13 4.40 -19.01
N ALA A 235 -0.25 4.23 -18.00
CA ALA A 235 1.17 4.01 -18.29
C ALA A 235 1.40 2.70 -19.06
N ILE A 236 0.58 1.67 -18.81
CA ILE A 236 0.64 0.40 -19.55
C ILE A 236 0.23 0.60 -21.01
N LYS A 237 -0.86 1.32 -21.27
CA LYS A 237 -1.28 1.66 -22.63
C LYS A 237 -0.21 2.47 -23.36
N GLU A 238 0.31 3.50 -22.71
CA GLU A 238 1.38 4.34 -23.27
C GLU A 238 2.66 3.56 -23.57
N ALA A 239 3.09 2.66 -22.68
CA ALA A 239 4.23 1.79 -22.91
C ALA A 239 4.02 0.89 -24.13
N PHE A 240 2.82 0.32 -24.28
CA PHE A 240 2.47 -0.51 -25.43
C PHE A 240 2.53 0.30 -26.73
N ASP A 241 1.90 1.47 -26.76
CA ASP A 241 1.83 2.35 -27.94
C ASP A 241 3.21 2.89 -28.35
N SER A 242 4.11 3.06 -27.39
CA SER A 242 5.48 3.55 -27.61
C SER A 242 6.45 2.48 -28.09
N MET A 243 6.03 1.21 -28.26
CA MET A 243 6.92 0.12 -28.61
C MET A 243 7.68 0.34 -29.94
N GLN A 244 9.00 0.29 -29.86
CA GLN A 244 9.92 0.41 -31.00
C GLN A 244 10.75 -0.86 -31.15
N ARG A 245 11.16 -1.14 -32.39
CA ARG A 245 12.08 -2.25 -32.68
C ARG A 245 13.46 -1.96 -32.08
N GLY A 246 13.99 -2.95 -31.36
CA GLY A 246 15.37 -2.93 -30.95
C GLY A 246 16.31 -2.95 -32.19
N LYS A 247 17.43 -2.25 -32.07
CA LYS A 247 18.47 -2.20 -33.11
C LYS A 247 19.23 -3.52 -33.20
#